data_b7fe794e7f81e91da6806d3742781b41
#
_entry.id   b7fe794e7f81e91da6806d3742781b41
#
_cell.length_a   1.000
_cell.length_b   1.000
_cell.length_c   1.000
_cell.angle_alpha   90.00
_cell.angle_beta   90.00
_cell.angle_gamma   90.00
#
_symmetry.space_group_name_H-M   'P 1'
#
loop_
_entity.id
_entity.type
_entity.pdbx_description
1 polymer ?
#
loop_
_entity_poly.entity_id
_entity_poly.type
_entity_poly.pdbx_seq_one_letter_code
_entity_poly.pdbx_strand_id
1 'polypeptide(L)'
;VFVYGKGSSSLAAREMQFRFMRLGLDMDAVDETHTMRFHSTIVQEDCMAIGISISGRTEEVIECLKQAHCQGAYTVLLTANDRPEYSEFCEEVVCLAAKKNLDFGNIISPQYPILVMTDILYGYYLEIDSSVKRARHDNSVMLIKSRQIQEKDEGGEEQ
;
A
#
# COMPACT_ATOMS: atom_id res chain seq x y z
N VAL A 1 -5.04 -4.32 7.86
CA VAL A 1 -4.73 -3.02 7.23
C VAL A 1 -5.47 -2.93 5.90
N PHE A 2 -6.18 -1.84 5.65
CA PHE A 2 -6.84 -1.58 4.38
C PHE A 2 -6.13 -0.44 3.64
N VAL A 3 -5.89 -0.62 2.34
CA VAL A 3 -5.22 0.40 1.52
C VAL A 3 -6.14 0.82 0.38
N TYR A 4 -6.58 2.07 0.40
CA TYR A 4 -7.49 2.65 -0.58
C TYR A 4 -6.73 3.44 -1.64
N GLY A 5 -6.93 3.13 -2.91
CA GLY A 5 -6.32 3.84 -4.01
C GLY A 5 -7.11 3.72 -5.31
N LYS A 6 -7.14 4.77 -6.12
CA LYS A 6 -7.84 4.80 -7.42
C LYS A 6 -6.86 4.97 -8.56
N GLY A 7 -7.19 4.42 -9.73
CA GLY A 7 -6.39 4.56 -10.94
C GLY A 7 -4.94 4.08 -10.74
N SER A 8 -3.96 4.90 -11.04
CA SER A 8 -2.55 4.55 -10.87
C SER A 8 -2.14 4.29 -9.42
N SER A 9 -2.81 4.92 -8.45
CA SER A 9 -2.54 4.69 -7.02
C SER A 9 -2.97 3.31 -6.56
N SER A 10 -3.96 2.68 -7.20
CA SER A 10 -4.39 1.31 -6.85
C SER A 10 -3.31 0.27 -7.16
N LEU A 11 -2.52 0.49 -8.21
CA LEU A 11 -1.40 -0.40 -8.53
C LEU A 11 -0.32 -0.34 -7.46
N ALA A 12 -0.04 0.86 -6.94
CA ALA A 12 0.90 1.01 -5.83
C ALA A 12 0.35 0.43 -4.51
N ALA A 13 -0.96 0.53 -4.27
CA ALA A 13 -1.62 -0.12 -3.14
C ALA A 13 -1.49 -1.65 -3.20
N ARG A 14 -1.69 -2.25 -4.37
CA ARG A 14 -1.51 -3.70 -4.60
C ARG A 14 -0.05 -4.13 -4.43
N GLU A 15 0.91 -3.33 -4.88
CA GLU A 15 2.34 -3.60 -4.62
C GLU A 15 2.65 -3.57 -3.12
N MET A 16 2.10 -2.59 -2.39
CA MET A 16 2.21 -2.51 -0.93
C MET A 16 1.63 -3.78 -0.28
N GLN A 17 0.40 -4.17 -0.60
CA GLN A 17 -0.23 -5.40 -0.13
C GLN A 17 0.65 -6.61 -0.40
N PHE A 18 1.09 -6.80 -1.64
CA PHE A 18 1.91 -7.96 -2.06
C PHE A 18 3.20 -8.07 -1.26
N ARG A 19 3.85 -6.96 -0.99
CA ARG A 19 5.11 -6.94 -0.24
C ARG A 19 4.90 -7.23 1.25
N PHE A 20 3.98 -6.52 1.90
CA PHE A 20 3.77 -6.65 3.35
C PHE A 20 3.15 -7.99 3.74
N MET A 21 2.33 -8.58 2.89
CA MET A 21 1.80 -9.93 3.03
C MET A 21 2.92 -10.97 3.21
N ARG A 22 4.05 -10.82 2.54
CA ARG A 22 5.23 -11.70 2.66
C ARG A 22 5.88 -11.64 4.04
N LEU A 23 5.68 -10.56 4.78
CA LEU A 23 6.12 -10.41 6.17
C LEU A 23 5.05 -10.88 7.18
N GLY A 24 3.89 -11.30 6.67
CA GLY A 24 2.77 -11.80 7.47
C GLY A 24 1.84 -10.69 7.99
N LEU A 25 1.88 -9.50 7.38
CA LEU A 25 0.89 -8.46 7.65
C LEU A 25 -0.37 -8.75 6.84
N ASP A 26 -1.50 -8.82 7.54
CA ASP A 26 -2.82 -8.89 6.89
C ASP A 26 -3.15 -7.51 6.32
N MET A 27 -3.07 -7.40 4.99
CA MET A 27 -3.24 -6.15 4.27
C MET A 27 -4.08 -6.38 3.02
N ASP A 28 -5.08 -5.55 2.80
CA ASP A 28 -5.97 -5.61 1.65
C ASP A 28 -5.99 -4.28 0.88
N ALA A 29 -5.66 -4.35 -0.42
CA ALA A 29 -5.67 -3.21 -1.33
C ALA A 29 -6.99 -3.16 -2.10
N VAL A 30 -7.74 -2.08 -1.90
CA VAL A 30 -9.10 -1.91 -2.42
C VAL A 30 -9.16 -0.73 -3.36
N ASP A 31 -9.62 -0.96 -4.59
CA ASP A 31 -9.71 0.04 -5.65
C ASP A 31 -11.12 0.21 -6.25
N GLU A 32 -12.03 -0.72 -5.97
CA GLU A 32 -13.42 -0.62 -6.39
C GLU A 32 -14.21 0.23 -5.39
N THR A 33 -14.93 1.24 -5.88
CA THR A 33 -15.56 2.30 -5.05
C THR A 33 -16.55 1.75 -4.03
N HIS A 34 -17.42 0.80 -4.41
CA HIS A 34 -18.39 0.23 -3.48
C HIS A 34 -17.72 -0.61 -2.40
N THR A 35 -16.73 -1.42 -2.79
CA THR A 35 -15.94 -2.23 -1.86
C THR A 35 -15.17 -1.34 -0.87
N MET A 36 -14.54 -0.25 -1.35
CA MET A 36 -13.88 0.72 -0.48
C MET A 36 -14.86 1.31 0.56
N ARG A 37 -16.06 1.70 0.13
CA ARG A 37 -17.11 2.22 1.01
C ARG A 37 -17.56 1.18 2.03
N PHE A 38 -17.79 -0.07 1.63
CA PHE A 38 -18.14 -1.14 2.57
C PHE A 38 -17.02 -1.36 3.59
N HIS A 39 -15.77 -1.47 3.15
CA HIS A 39 -14.63 -1.64 4.05
C HIS A 39 -14.53 -0.49 5.05
N SER A 40 -14.68 0.76 4.61
CA SER A 40 -14.60 1.92 5.51
C SER A 40 -15.70 1.98 6.58
N THR A 41 -16.80 1.24 6.41
CA THR A 41 -17.90 1.15 7.40
C THR A 41 -17.73 0.01 8.40
N ILE A 42 -16.91 -1.00 8.08
CA ILE A 42 -16.73 -2.21 8.92
C ILE A 42 -15.39 -2.26 9.65
N VAL A 43 -14.48 -1.33 9.37
CA VAL A 43 -13.22 -1.21 10.10
C VAL A 43 -13.49 -0.88 11.58
N GLN A 44 -12.56 -1.27 12.44
CA GLN A 44 -12.63 -1.12 13.89
C GLN A 44 -11.38 -0.43 14.42
N GLU A 45 -11.34 -0.17 15.72
CA GLU A 45 -10.23 0.53 16.41
C GLU A 45 -8.86 -0.18 16.28
N ASP A 46 -8.85 -1.49 16.06
CA ASP A 46 -7.64 -2.28 15.82
C ASP A 46 -7.20 -2.29 14.35
N CYS A 47 -7.93 -1.61 13.48
CA CYS A 47 -7.64 -1.50 12.05
C CYS A 47 -6.84 -0.24 11.73
N MET A 48 -6.09 -0.33 10.63
CA MET A 48 -5.44 0.82 9.98
C MET A 48 -6.00 0.96 8.56
N ALA A 49 -6.38 2.18 8.21
CA ALA A 49 -6.82 2.56 6.87
C ALA A 49 -5.80 3.52 6.24
N ILE A 50 -5.19 3.12 5.14
CA ILE A 50 -4.21 3.91 4.39
C ILE A 50 -4.86 4.40 3.10
N GLY A 51 -4.99 5.70 2.91
CA GLY A 51 -5.42 6.29 1.66
C GLY A 51 -4.25 6.75 0.80
N ILE A 52 -4.25 6.40 -0.48
CA ILE A 52 -3.25 6.86 -1.45
C ILE A 52 -3.90 7.80 -2.44
N SER A 53 -3.64 9.10 -2.30
CA SER A 53 -4.12 10.15 -3.21
C SER A 53 -3.03 11.19 -3.44
N ILE A 54 -2.27 11.07 -4.54
CA ILE A 54 -1.18 12.00 -4.86
C ILE A 54 -1.68 13.43 -4.96
N SER A 55 -2.83 13.66 -5.58
CA SER A 55 -3.45 15.00 -5.66
C SER A 55 -4.08 15.45 -4.34
N GLY A 56 -4.32 14.53 -3.40
CA GLY A 56 -5.11 14.77 -2.19
C GLY A 56 -6.59 15.07 -2.47
N ARG A 57 -7.07 14.83 -3.70
CA ARG A 57 -8.43 15.21 -4.15
C ARG A 57 -9.27 14.05 -4.66
N THR A 58 -8.79 12.81 -4.55
CA THR A 58 -9.57 11.64 -4.93
C THR A 58 -10.69 11.46 -3.91
N GLU A 59 -11.88 11.91 -4.28
CA GLU A 59 -13.04 12.04 -3.38
C GLU A 59 -13.34 10.72 -2.69
N GLU A 60 -13.38 9.62 -3.43
CA GLU A 60 -13.68 8.29 -2.90
C GLU A 60 -12.68 7.85 -1.82
N VAL A 61 -11.38 8.17 -2.01
CA VAL A 61 -10.34 7.83 -1.02
C VAL A 61 -10.51 8.68 0.24
N ILE A 62 -10.74 9.98 0.07
CA ILE A 62 -10.90 10.92 1.19
C ILE A 62 -12.17 10.59 2.00
N GLU A 63 -13.31 10.31 1.34
CA GLU A 63 -14.54 9.90 2.01
C GLU A 63 -14.36 8.60 2.80
N CYS A 64 -13.68 7.60 2.22
CA CYS A 64 -13.42 6.34 2.90
C CYS A 64 -12.50 6.52 4.12
N LEU A 65 -11.48 7.40 4.05
CA LEU A 65 -10.66 7.71 5.24
C LEU A 65 -11.48 8.40 6.33
N LYS A 66 -12.31 9.39 5.98
CA LYS A 66 -13.22 10.05 6.94
C LYS A 66 -14.15 9.04 7.61
N GLN A 67 -14.73 8.14 6.82
CA GLN A 67 -15.60 7.09 7.35
C GLN A 67 -14.85 6.13 8.27
N ALA A 68 -13.65 5.68 7.87
CA ALA A 68 -12.82 4.80 8.68
C ALA A 68 -12.40 5.47 10.01
N HIS A 69 -12.03 6.75 9.96
CA HIS A 69 -11.76 7.55 11.16
C HIS A 69 -12.98 7.61 12.10
N CYS A 70 -14.18 7.83 11.57
CA CYS A 70 -15.42 7.80 12.37
C CYS A 70 -15.69 6.43 13.02
N GLN A 71 -15.16 5.34 12.48
CA GLN A 71 -15.24 3.99 13.07
C GLN A 71 -14.10 3.72 14.08
N GLY A 72 -13.19 4.67 14.31
CA GLY A 72 -12.08 4.56 15.24
C GLY A 72 -10.82 3.92 14.66
N ALA A 73 -10.76 3.62 13.36
CA ALA A 73 -9.57 3.09 12.73
C ALA A 73 -8.45 4.14 12.69
N TYR A 74 -7.20 3.70 12.82
CA TYR A 74 -6.03 4.57 12.61
C TYR A 74 -5.88 4.92 11.14
N THR A 75 -6.01 6.18 10.77
CA THR A 75 -6.04 6.61 9.37
C THR A 75 -4.77 7.34 8.96
N VAL A 76 -4.26 6.96 7.78
CA VAL A 76 -3.04 7.50 7.17
C VAL A 76 -3.33 7.95 5.76
N LEU A 77 -2.90 9.16 5.38
CA LEU A 77 -2.99 9.64 4.01
C LEU A 77 -1.59 9.79 3.39
N LEU A 78 -1.33 9.09 2.28
CA LEU A 78 -0.15 9.28 1.44
C LEU A 78 -0.50 10.26 0.32
N THR A 79 0.07 11.47 0.33
CA THR A 79 -0.27 12.54 -0.62
C THR A 79 0.92 13.41 -0.97
N ALA A 80 0.90 14.06 -2.13
CA ALA A 80 1.89 15.09 -2.49
C ALA A 80 1.39 16.53 -2.16
N ASN A 81 0.20 16.66 -1.57
CA ASN A 81 -0.37 17.94 -1.16
C ASN A 81 -0.72 17.89 0.33
N ASP A 82 0.02 18.63 1.10
CA ASP A 82 -0.29 18.84 2.51
C ASP A 82 -1.36 19.93 2.65
N ARG A 83 -2.42 19.62 3.39
CA ARG A 83 -3.52 20.54 3.69
C ARG A 83 -3.94 20.38 5.15
N PRO A 84 -4.18 21.51 5.85
CA PRO A 84 -4.58 21.49 7.24
C PRO A 84 -5.84 20.64 7.53
N GLU A 85 -6.78 20.60 6.57
CA GLU A 85 -8.03 19.85 6.71
C GLU A 85 -7.86 18.33 6.85
N TYR A 86 -6.70 17.78 6.45
CA TYR A 86 -6.48 16.34 6.58
C TYR A 86 -6.29 15.89 8.03
N SER A 87 -5.80 16.76 8.90
CA SER A 87 -5.66 16.47 10.34
C SER A 87 -6.98 16.28 11.07
N GLU A 88 -8.12 16.64 10.44
CA GLU A 88 -9.44 16.42 11.02
C GLU A 88 -9.88 14.94 10.96
N PHE A 89 -9.27 14.15 10.08
CA PHE A 89 -9.63 12.74 9.85
C PHE A 89 -8.45 11.82 9.53
N CYS A 90 -7.22 12.30 9.65
CA CYS A 90 -6.02 11.46 9.54
C CYS A 90 -5.15 11.69 10.76
N GLU A 91 -4.76 10.61 11.42
CA GLU A 91 -3.73 10.62 12.46
C GLU A 91 -2.36 10.94 11.88
N GLU A 92 -2.10 10.50 10.64
CA GLU A 92 -0.85 10.76 9.94
C GLU A 92 -1.08 11.19 8.48
N VAL A 93 -0.39 12.25 8.07
CA VAL A 93 -0.31 12.69 6.68
C VAL A 93 1.14 12.59 6.22
N VAL A 94 1.41 11.64 5.34
CA VAL A 94 2.74 11.41 4.80
C VAL A 94 2.89 12.16 3.48
N CYS A 95 3.68 13.23 3.51
CA CYS A 95 3.97 14.04 2.32
C CYS A 95 4.95 13.34 1.40
N LEU A 96 4.50 13.04 0.18
CA LEU A 96 5.29 12.48 -0.89
C LEU A 96 5.90 13.57 -1.77
N ALA A 97 7.01 13.25 -2.46
CA ALA A 97 7.62 14.17 -3.40
C ALA A 97 6.60 14.59 -4.48
N ALA A 98 6.45 15.90 -4.67
CA ALA A 98 5.54 16.43 -5.66
C ALA A 98 6.17 16.42 -7.06
N LYS A 99 5.42 15.97 -8.06
CA LYS A 99 5.81 15.99 -9.46
C LYS A 99 6.23 17.36 -9.98
N LYS A 100 5.63 18.44 -9.46
CA LYS A 100 5.97 19.82 -9.78
C LYS A 100 7.42 20.23 -9.45
N ASN A 101 8.09 19.44 -8.62
CA ASN A 101 9.49 19.65 -8.24
C ASN A 101 10.48 18.93 -9.19
N LEU A 102 9.96 18.25 -10.22
CA LEU A 102 10.73 17.56 -11.23
C LEU A 102 10.50 18.27 -12.56
N ASP A 103 11.56 18.86 -13.14
CA ASP A 103 11.52 19.64 -14.38
C ASP A 103 11.00 18.85 -15.62
N PHE A 104 10.82 17.55 -15.49
CA PHE A 104 10.42 16.63 -16.55
C PHE A 104 8.91 16.34 -16.64
N GLY A 105 8.07 17.09 -15.98
CA GLY A 105 6.60 17.05 -16.16
C GLY A 105 5.95 15.67 -16.08
N ASN A 106 5.41 15.17 -17.19
CA ASN A 106 4.63 13.93 -17.27
C ASN A 106 5.46 12.65 -17.51
N ILE A 107 6.79 12.73 -17.59
CA ILE A 107 7.66 11.61 -17.93
C ILE A 107 7.76 10.61 -16.76
N ILE A 108 7.78 11.11 -15.51
CA ILE A 108 7.90 10.26 -14.33
C ILE A 108 6.52 9.83 -13.85
N SER A 109 6.35 8.53 -13.65
CA SER A 109 5.11 7.96 -13.12
C SER A 109 4.77 8.57 -11.75
N PRO A 110 3.50 8.97 -11.51
CA PRO A 110 3.06 9.45 -10.19
C PRO A 110 3.11 8.37 -9.10
N GLN A 111 3.28 7.10 -9.47
CA GLN A 111 3.45 5.98 -8.54
C GLN A 111 4.84 5.94 -7.90
N TYR A 112 5.85 6.51 -8.56
CA TYR A 112 7.24 6.38 -8.11
C TYR A 112 7.46 6.83 -6.66
N PRO A 113 6.97 7.99 -6.22
CA PRO A 113 7.10 8.40 -4.82
C PRO A 113 6.40 7.45 -3.84
N ILE A 114 5.27 6.84 -4.25
CA ILE A 114 4.54 5.87 -3.42
C ILE A 114 5.35 4.59 -3.27
N LEU A 115 5.97 4.10 -4.35
CA LEU A 115 6.80 2.89 -4.32
C LEU A 115 8.04 3.10 -3.44
N VAL A 116 8.69 4.26 -3.54
CA VAL A 116 9.82 4.61 -2.64
C VAL A 116 9.37 4.64 -1.18
N MET A 117 8.21 5.25 -0.89
CA MET A 117 7.66 5.25 0.47
C MET A 117 7.31 3.83 0.94
N THR A 118 6.75 3.01 0.05
CA THR A 118 6.49 1.59 0.34
C THR A 118 7.77 0.85 0.74
N ASP A 119 8.87 1.09 0.03
CA ASP A 119 10.18 0.50 0.36
C ASP A 119 10.69 0.93 1.73
N ILE A 120 10.56 2.21 2.05
CA ILE A 120 10.95 2.77 3.35
C ILE A 120 10.13 2.14 4.47
N LEU A 121 8.80 2.13 4.35
CA LEU A 121 7.90 1.53 5.33
C LEU A 121 8.14 0.03 5.48
N TYR A 122 8.39 -0.68 4.39
CA TYR A 122 8.72 -2.09 4.39
C TYR A 122 10.01 -2.37 5.17
N GLY A 123 11.06 -1.57 4.95
CA GLY A 123 12.31 -1.70 5.67
C GLY A 123 12.13 -1.50 7.18
N TYR A 124 11.43 -0.46 7.59
CA TYR A 124 11.12 -0.24 9.01
C TYR A 124 10.27 -1.36 9.61
N TYR A 125 9.24 -1.82 8.90
CA TYR A 125 8.38 -2.90 9.37
C TYR A 125 9.16 -4.22 9.51
N LEU A 126 10.13 -4.48 8.61
CA LEU A 126 10.99 -5.67 8.68
C LEU A 126 11.86 -5.68 9.94
N GLU A 127 12.30 -4.51 10.42
CA GLU A 127 13.14 -4.42 11.64
C GLU A 127 12.35 -4.65 12.94
N ILE A 128 11.02 -4.48 12.93
CA ILE A 128 10.15 -4.86 14.05
C ILE A 128 10.04 -6.39 14.06
N ASP A 129 10.47 -7.07 15.14
CA ASP A 129 10.52 -8.53 15.23
C ASP A 129 11.24 -9.19 14.05
N SER A 130 12.41 -8.65 13.71
CA SER A 130 13.12 -8.93 12.45
C SER A 130 13.37 -10.41 12.19
N SER A 131 13.63 -11.22 13.22
CA SER A 131 13.89 -12.66 13.08
C SER A 131 12.69 -13.42 12.50
N VAL A 132 11.49 -13.15 12.97
CA VAL A 132 10.24 -13.80 12.50
C VAL A 132 9.89 -13.34 11.08
N LYS A 133 9.99 -12.03 10.83
CA LYS A 133 9.65 -11.45 9.53
C LYS A 133 10.65 -11.85 8.45
N ARG A 134 11.95 -11.90 8.76
CA ARG A 134 12.98 -12.38 7.83
C ARG A 134 12.75 -13.85 7.50
N ALA A 135 12.46 -14.71 8.47
CA ALA A 135 12.14 -16.10 8.22
C ALA A 135 10.91 -16.27 7.30
N ARG A 136 9.85 -15.48 7.51
CA ARG A 136 8.66 -15.47 6.63
C ARG A 136 9.01 -15.02 5.21
N HIS A 137 9.78 -13.93 5.09
CA HIS A 137 10.26 -13.44 3.80
C HIS A 137 11.05 -14.52 3.06
N ASP A 138 12.05 -15.13 3.70
CA ASP A 138 12.93 -16.13 3.11
C ASP A 138 12.16 -17.37 2.67
N ASN A 139 11.20 -17.84 3.48
CA ASN A 139 10.31 -18.93 3.12
C ASN A 139 9.49 -18.59 1.85
N SER A 140 9.01 -17.36 1.73
CA SER A 140 8.27 -16.92 0.53
C SER A 140 9.14 -16.90 -0.72
N VAL A 141 10.42 -16.53 -0.59
CA VAL A 141 11.40 -16.56 -1.69
C VAL A 141 11.72 -18.00 -2.10
N MET A 142 11.91 -18.89 -1.13
CA MET A 142 12.19 -20.31 -1.39
C MET A 142 11.06 -21.01 -2.14
N LEU A 143 9.80 -20.74 -1.79
CA LEU A 143 8.63 -21.29 -2.48
C LEU A 143 8.58 -20.88 -3.97
N ILE A 144 8.95 -19.65 -4.29
CA ILE A 144 8.99 -19.18 -5.67
C ILE A 144 10.12 -19.86 -6.45
N LYS A 145 11.31 -19.98 -5.83
CA LYS A 145 12.47 -20.61 -6.47
C LYS A 145 12.27 -22.11 -6.72
N SER A 146 11.66 -22.84 -5.78
CA SER A 146 11.42 -24.29 -5.93
C SER A 146 10.48 -24.59 -7.10
N ARG A 147 9.45 -23.78 -7.32
CA ARG A 147 8.56 -23.92 -8.49
C ARG A 147 9.27 -23.68 -9.81
N GLN A 148 10.15 -22.67 -9.87
CA GLN A 148 10.91 -22.38 -11.09
C GLN A 148 11.91 -23.49 -11.47
N ILE A 149 12.39 -24.27 -10.50
CA ILE A 149 13.26 -25.43 -10.73
C ILE A 149 12.42 -26.59 -11.29
N GLN A 150 11.26 -26.89 -10.70
CA GLN A 150 10.37 -27.95 -11.18
C GLN A 150 9.89 -27.71 -12.62
N GLU A 151 9.49 -26.47 -12.95
CA GLU A 151 9.06 -26.12 -14.30
C GLU A 151 10.19 -26.25 -15.35
N LYS A 152 11.45 -26.09 -14.95
CA LYS A 152 12.60 -26.30 -15.84
C LYS A 152 12.93 -27.77 -16.06
N ASP A 153 12.75 -28.59 -15.03
CA ASP A 153 12.99 -30.03 -15.12
C ASP A 153 11.91 -30.72 -15.96
N GLU A 154 10.63 -30.31 -15.82
CA GLU A 154 9.52 -30.82 -16.62
C GLU A 154 9.53 -30.36 -18.08
N GLY A 155 10.02 -29.15 -18.37
CA GLY A 155 10.13 -28.61 -19.74
C GLY A 155 11.38 -29.05 -20.48
N GLY A 156 12.31 -29.74 -19.86
CA GLY A 156 13.54 -30.29 -20.45
C GLY A 156 13.40 -31.72 -21.02
N GLU A 157 12.30 -32.40 -20.76
CA GLU A 157 12.05 -33.78 -21.26
C GLU A 157 11.23 -33.84 -22.57
N GLU A 158 10.83 -32.71 -23.15
CA GLU A 158 10.06 -32.65 -24.42
C GLU A 158 10.91 -32.10 -25.60
N GLN A 159 12.19 -32.49 -25.74
CA GLN A 159 12.94 -32.26 -27.00
C GLN A 159 13.67 -33.52 -27.45
#